data_7fa334465cd0edcd0bb92a08f78dd97b
#
_entry.id   7fa334465cd0edcd0bb92a08f78dd97b
#
_cell.length_a   1.000
_cell.length_b   1.000
_cell.length_c   1.000
_cell.angle_alpha   90.00
_cell.angle_beta   90.00
_cell.angle_gamma   90.00
#
_symmetry.space_group_name_H-M   'P 1'
#
loop_
_entity.id
_entity.type
_entity.pdbx_description
1 polymer ?
#
loop_
_entity_poly.entity_id
_entity_poly.type
_entity_poly.pdbx_seq_one_letter_code
_entity_poly.pdbx_strand_id
1 'polypeptide(L)'
;MQATENSEADSAIGALLLDEKLMIDSSSDAGLESTDNSNITDGEPELPINSKSDDPLEVKNVVSVAEEAVPFVSYRTHLQDFGWQGAVRDREISGSVGQAKRLEAVEISLGNTPMAGGVDYQVHLQNYGWMSTVSDGRSAGTTGEGLRLEAIKIN
;
A
#
# COMPACT_ATOMS: atom_id res chain seq x y z
N MET A 1 -64.64 3.19 13.67
CA MET A 1 -64.82 3.29 12.20
C MET A 1 -63.43 3.33 11.64
N GLN A 2 -63.03 2.17 11.21
CA GLN A 2 -62.56 1.73 9.86
C GLN A 2 -61.24 2.40 9.45
N ALA A 3 -60.09 1.73 9.48
CA ALA A 3 -59.60 0.60 8.65
C ALA A 3 -59.66 0.88 7.15
N THR A 4 -58.48 0.97 6.56
CA THR A 4 -58.09 0.51 5.21
C THR A 4 -56.58 0.65 5.16
N GLU A 5 -55.79 -0.37 5.20
CA GLU A 5 -55.45 -1.42 4.23
C GLU A 5 -55.11 -0.91 2.81
N ASN A 6 -54.01 -1.40 2.41
CA ASN A 6 -53.48 -1.72 1.06
C ASN A 6 -52.29 -0.87 0.68
N SER A 7 -51.20 -1.40 0.12
CA SER A 7 -51.08 -2.52 -0.81
C SER A 7 -49.62 -2.91 -0.94
N GLU A 8 -49.41 -4.21 -0.98
CA GLU A 8 -48.25 -4.87 -1.56
C GLU A 8 -48.06 -4.50 -3.06
N ALA A 9 -46.83 -4.40 -3.48
CA ALA A 9 -46.39 -4.73 -4.83
C ALA A 9 -44.91 -5.03 -4.71
N ASP A 10 -44.49 -6.20 -4.52
CA ASP A 10 -44.11 -7.28 -5.42
C ASP A 10 -43.63 -6.80 -6.79
N SER A 11 -42.34 -6.88 -6.99
CA SER A 11 -41.73 -7.19 -8.27
C SER A 11 -40.32 -7.71 -8.11
N ALA A 12 -40.24 -9.00 -8.03
CA ALA A 12 -39.07 -9.77 -8.44
C ALA A 12 -38.88 -9.62 -9.96
N ILE A 13 -37.65 -9.65 -10.39
CA ILE A 13 -37.08 -10.04 -11.68
C ILE A 13 -35.69 -9.36 -11.70
N GLY A 14 -34.59 -9.98 -11.89
CA GLY A 14 -34.22 -11.19 -12.51
C GLY A 14 -32.75 -11.44 -12.25
N ALA A 15 -32.48 -12.67 -12.02
CA ALA A 15 -31.15 -13.24 -12.05
C ALA A 15 -30.58 -13.15 -13.47
N LEU A 16 -29.35 -12.70 -13.59
CA LEU A 16 -28.52 -13.06 -14.70
C LEU A 16 -27.20 -13.60 -14.19
N LEU A 17 -27.12 -14.89 -14.22
CA LEU A 17 -25.88 -15.66 -14.23
C LEU A 17 -25.06 -15.22 -15.45
N LEU A 18 -23.82 -14.92 -15.25
CA LEU A 18 -22.78 -15.17 -16.25
C LEU A 18 -21.57 -15.72 -15.53
N ASP A 19 -21.55 -17.03 -15.60
CA ASP A 19 -20.44 -17.93 -15.39
C ASP A 19 -19.45 -17.71 -16.55
N GLU A 20 -18.24 -17.28 -16.28
CA GLU A 20 -17.12 -17.54 -17.16
C GLU A 20 -15.90 -17.95 -16.37
N LYS A 21 -15.87 -19.24 -16.21
CA LYS A 21 -14.76 -20.09 -15.91
C LYS A 21 -13.71 -19.97 -17.01
N LEU A 22 -12.58 -19.35 -16.72
CA LEU A 22 -11.38 -19.58 -17.52
C LEU A 22 -10.37 -20.37 -16.68
N MET A 23 -10.41 -21.68 -16.88
CA MET A 23 -9.30 -22.58 -16.62
C MET A 23 -8.21 -22.30 -17.66
N ILE A 24 -7.01 -22.02 -17.20
CA ILE A 24 -5.82 -22.32 -17.99
C ILE A 24 -4.98 -23.29 -17.20
N ASP A 25 -5.16 -24.51 -17.59
CA ASP A 25 -4.26 -25.62 -17.38
C ASP A 25 -3.01 -25.41 -18.25
N SER A 26 -1.83 -25.52 -17.70
CA SER A 26 -0.68 -25.97 -18.44
C SER A 26 0.32 -26.64 -17.53
N SER A 27 0.14 -27.91 -17.44
CA SER A 27 1.21 -28.87 -17.21
C SER A 27 1.95 -29.12 -18.53
N SER A 28 3.24 -29.25 -18.45
CA SER A 28 4.11 -30.21 -19.16
C SER A 28 5.54 -29.73 -18.97
N ASP A 29 6.29 -30.42 -18.24
CA ASP A 29 6.93 -31.70 -18.47
C ASP A 29 8.24 -31.55 -19.24
N ALA A 30 9.26 -31.97 -18.51
CA ALA A 30 10.47 -32.70 -18.79
C ALA A 30 11.24 -32.44 -20.11
N GLY A 31 12.53 -32.31 -19.94
CA GLY A 31 13.52 -32.55 -20.98
C GLY A 31 14.94 -32.40 -20.44
N LEU A 32 15.42 -33.42 -19.77
CA LEU A 32 16.85 -33.69 -19.62
C LEU A 32 17.45 -33.94 -21.00
N GLU A 33 18.57 -33.32 -21.32
CA GLU A 33 19.65 -34.04 -21.96
C GLU A 33 21.00 -33.34 -21.72
N SER A 34 21.88 -34.12 -21.13
CA SER A 34 23.29 -33.97 -20.94
C SER A 34 23.99 -34.28 -22.28
N THR A 35 24.92 -33.45 -22.66
CA THR A 35 26.06 -33.95 -23.46
C THR A 35 27.32 -33.20 -23.05
N ASP A 36 28.13 -33.96 -22.42
CA ASP A 36 29.56 -33.88 -22.24
C ASP A 36 30.27 -33.67 -23.59
N ASN A 37 31.16 -32.75 -23.68
CA ASN A 37 32.34 -32.94 -24.51
C ASN A 37 33.51 -32.09 -24.03
N SER A 38 34.44 -32.76 -23.38
CA SER A 38 35.79 -32.39 -23.13
C SER A 38 36.54 -32.20 -24.46
N ASN A 39 37.32 -31.12 -24.61
CA ASN A 39 38.59 -31.23 -25.30
C ASN A 39 39.59 -30.17 -24.80
N ILE A 40 40.66 -30.69 -24.31
CA ILE A 40 41.90 -30.08 -23.89
C ILE A 40 42.72 -29.72 -25.14
N THR A 41 43.29 -28.56 -25.21
CA THR A 41 44.62 -28.37 -25.81
C THR A 41 45.29 -27.11 -25.27
N ASP A 42 46.47 -27.36 -24.80
CA ASP A 42 47.52 -26.47 -24.35
C ASP A 42 47.89 -25.39 -25.38
N GLY A 43 48.37 -24.27 -24.85
CA GLY A 43 49.04 -23.30 -25.67
C GLY A 43 49.26 -21.97 -24.97
N GLU A 44 50.15 -21.92 -23.99
CA GLU A 44 50.81 -20.69 -23.59
C GLU A 44 51.91 -20.36 -24.61
N PRO A 45 52.08 -19.09 -25.00
CA PRO A 45 53.25 -18.38 -24.52
C PRO A 45 53.08 -16.90 -24.17
N GLU A 46 53.70 -16.62 -23.06
CA GLU A 46 54.42 -15.43 -22.62
C GLU A 46 54.30 -14.11 -23.40
N LEU A 47 54.05 -13.09 -22.58
CA LEU A 47 54.21 -11.67 -22.47
C LEU A 47 55.02 -10.88 -23.55
N PRO A 48 54.71 -9.59 -23.74
CA PRO A 48 55.48 -8.57 -23.02
C PRO A 48 54.66 -7.44 -22.40
N ILE A 49 54.98 -7.20 -21.16
CA ILE A 49 54.77 -5.94 -20.48
C ILE A 49 55.53 -4.81 -21.17
N ASN A 50 54.81 -3.80 -21.60
CA ASN A 50 55.24 -2.41 -21.49
C ASN A 50 54.18 -1.47 -22.02
N SER A 51 53.58 -0.69 -21.15
CA SER A 51 53.49 0.76 -21.37
C SER A 51 52.81 1.43 -20.21
N LYS A 52 53.62 2.08 -19.48
CA LYS A 52 53.31 3.21 -18.64
C LYS A 52 52.40 4.17 -19.39
N SER A 53 51.18 4.33 -18.98
CA SER A 53 50.43 5.53 -19.21
C SER A 53 49.96 6.05 -17.86
N ASP A 54 50.71 7.00 -17.37
CA ASP A 54 50.31 7.92 -16.34
C ASP A 54 49.14 8.76 -16.92
N ASP A 55 47.94 8.28 -16.77
CA ASP A 55 46.72 9.06 -16.94
C ASP A 55 46.15 9.32 -15.56
N PRO A 56 46.10 10.58 -15.12
CA PRO A 56 45.48 10.90 -13.86
C PRO A 56 44.00 10.53 -14.00
N LEU A 57 43.58 9.50 -13.24
CA LEU A 57 42.20 9.18 -13.07
C LEU A 57 41.47 10.45 -12.59
N GLU A 58 40.86 11.13 -13.52
CA GLU A 58 39.88 12.16 -13.25
C GLU A 58 38.77 11.49 -12.44
N VAL A 59 38.91 11.62 -11.14
CA VAL A 59 37.84 11.28 -10.20
C VAL A 59 36.73 12.25 -10.54
N LYS A 60 35.84 11.85 -11.45
CA LYS A 60 34.57 12.52 -11.60
C LYS A 60 33.89 12.41 -10.26
N ASN A 61 34.02 13.48 -9.50
CA ASN A 61 33.28 13.71 -8.31
C ASN A 61 31.80 13.69 -8.73
N VAL A 62 31.20 12.52 -8.71
CA VAL A 62 29.76 12.36 -8.83
C VAL A 62 29.21 12.94 -7.54
N VAL A 63 29.00 14.25 -7.54
CA VAL A 63 28.14 14.89 -6.55
C VAL A 63 26.80 14.23 -6.75
N SER A 64 26.55 13.18 -5.99
CA SER A 64 25.22 12.67 -5.77
C SER A 64 24.46 13.83 -5.14
N VAL A 65 23.74 14.57 -5.97
CA VAL A 65 22.72 15.48 -5.48
C VAL A 65 21.74 14.55 -4.77
N ALA A 66 21.85 14.45 -3.46
CA ALA A 66 20.84 13.82 -2.66
C ALA A 66 19.56 14.60 -2.98
N GLU A 67 18.68 13.99 -3.75
CA GLU A 67 17.33 14.50 -3.98
C GLU A 67 16.74 14.74 -2.59
N GLU A 68 16.57 16.02 -2.26
CA GLU A 68 16.03 16.38 -0.95
C GLU A 68 14.66 15.70 -0.81
N ALA A 69 14.60 14.72 0.07
CA ALA A 69 13.39 13.94 0.27
C ALA A 69 12.30 14.87 0.82
N VAL A 70 11.27 15.12 0.01
CA VAL A 70 10.15 15.98 0.38
C VAL A 70 9.36 15.32 1.50
N PRO A 71 9.16 15.98 2.64
CA PRO A 71 8.32 15.47 3.71
C PRO A 71 6.89 15.23 3.24
N PHE A 72 6.26 14.18 3.73
CA PHE A 72 4.87 13.85 3.42
C PHE A 72 4.11 13.34 4.65
N VAL A 73 2.80 13.45 4.60
CA VAL A 73 1.90 12.80 5.55
C VAL A 73 1.31 11.55 4.89
N SER A 74 1.43 10.42 5.54
CA SER A 74 0.80 9.16 5.11
C SER A 74 -0.32 8.80 6.08
N TYR A 75 -1.45 8.39 5.56
CA TYR A 75 -2.60 7.99 6.38
C TYR A 75 -3.45 6.94 5.70
N ARG A 76 -4.16 6.16 6.53
CA ARG A 76 -5.19 5.23 6.10
C ARG A 76 -6.35 5.23 7.07
N THR A 77 -7.50 4.78 6.61
CA THR A 77 -8.73 4.74 7.41
C THR A 77 -9.36 3.37 7.41
N HIS A 78 -10.04 3.04 8.50
CA HIS A 78 -10.89 1.87 8.62
C HIS A 78 -12.33 2.27 8.36
N LEU A 79 -12.96 1.60 7.40
CA LEU A 79 -14.33 1.85 7.01
C LEU A 79 -15.25 0.69 7.38
N GLN A 80 -16.46 1.01 7.73
CA GLN A 80 -17.54 0.05 7.91
C GLN A 80 -17.65 -0.88 6.69
N ASP A 81 -17.67 -2.19 6.93
CA ASP A 81 -17.82 -3.27 5.94
C ASP A 81 -16.64 -3.45 4.96
N PHE A 82 -15.73 -2.49 4.87
CA PHE A 82 -14.56 -2.54 3.98
C PHE A 82 -13.23 -2.79 4.72
N GLY A 83 -13.18 -2.51 6.01
CA GLY A 83 -11.96 -2.62 6.78
C GLY A 83 -10.93 -1.54 6.48
N TRP A 84 -9.66 -1.82 6.76
CA TRP A 84 -8.56 -0.90 6.49
C TRP A 84 -8.36 -0.69 5.00
N GLN A 85 -8.36 0.58 4.62
CA GLN A 85 -8.07 1.00 3.25
C GLN A 85 -6.56 1.06 3.01
N GLY A 86 -6.15 1.11 1.74
CA GLY A 86 -4.77 1.38 1.38
C GLY A 86 -4.27 2.71 1.94
N ALA A 87 -2.99 2.78 2.29
CA ALA A 87 -2.38 4.04 2.70
C ALA A 87 -2.31 5.01 1.52
N VAL A 88 -2.65 6.25 1.78
CA VAL A 88 -2.58 7.37 0.85
C VAL A 88 -1.66 8.47 1.41
N ARG A 89 -1.35 9.48 0.61
CA ARG A 89 -0.42 10.54 1.00
C ARG A 89 -1.00 11.93 0.73
N ASP A 90 -0.62 12.84 1.60
CA ASP A 90 -0.87 14.29 1.47
C ASP A 90 -2.32 14.65 1.19
N ARG A 91 -2.69 14.98 -0.04
CA ARG A 91 -4.02 15.47 -0.42
C ARG A 91 -4.97 14.39 -0.91
N GLU A 92 -4.55 13.13 -0.90
CA GLU A 92 -5.39 12.04 -1.37
C GLU A 92 -6.53 11.74 -0.39
N ILE A 93 -7.61 11.20 -0.89
CA ILE A 93 -8.77 10.87 -0.05
C ILE A 93 -8.61 9.45 0.50
N SER A 94 -8.68 9.32 1.83
CA SER A 94 -8.82 8.04 2.50
C SER A 94 -10.23 7.94 3.07
N GLY A 95 -11.00 6.99 2.59
CA GLY A 95 -12.40 6.86 2.99
C GLY A 95 -13.32 6.59 1.80
N SER A 96 -14.62 6.75 2.01
CA SER A 96 -15.64 6.64 0.96
C SER A 96 -16.49 7.91 0.89
N VAL A 97 -16.83 8.29 -0.33
CA VAL A 97 -17.72 9.44 -0.58
C VAL A 97 -19.02 8.93 -1.19
N GLY A 98 -20.16 9.37 -0.65
CA GLY A 98 -21.48 9.05 -1.16
C GLY A 98 -21.99 7.62 -0.88
N GLN A 99 -21.25 6.81 -0.13
CA GLN A 99 -21.61 5.42 0.16
C GLN A 99 -22.26 5.22 1.53
N ALA A 100 -22.47 6.29 2.28
CA ALA A 100 -23.01 6.24 3.65
C ALA A 100 -22.28 5.26 4.59
N LYS A 101 -20.99 5.04 4.37
CA LYS A 101 -20.13 4.22 5.23
C LYS A 101 -19.43 5.08 6.27
N ARG A 102 -19.49 4.65 7.52
CA ARG A 102 -18.82 5.37 8.61
C ARG A 102 -17.34 5.07 8.63
N LEU A 103 -16.59 6.04 9.04
CA LEU A 103 -15.19 5.93 9.40
C LEU A 103 -15.12 5.46 10.85
N GLU A 104 -14.29 4.46 11.16
CA GLU A 104 -14.22 3.83 12.47
C GLU A 104 -12.86 4.03 13.14
N ALA A 105 -11.78 4.06 12.37
CA ALA A 105 -10.44 4.33 12.86
C ALA A 105 -9.57 5.00 11.78
N VAL A 106 -8.44 5.58 12.23
CA VAL A 106 -7.45 6.22 11.38
C VAL A 106 -6.05 5.94 11.90
N GLU A 107 -5.09 5.83 10.99
CA GLU A 107 -3.66 5.82 11.27
C GLU A 107 -2.99 6.92 10.47
N ILE A 108 -2.09 7.68 11.11
CA ILE A 108 -1.38 8.80 10.49
C ILE A 108 0.09 8.70 10.85
N SER A 109 0.96 8.92 9.87
CA SER A 109 2.41 8.98 10.06
C SER A 109 3.04 10.04 9.18
N LEU A 110 4.22 10.50 9.56
CA LEU A 110 5.05 11.38 8.75
C LEU A 110 6.14 10.56 8.05
N GLY A 111 6.50 10.96 6.84
CA GLY A 111 7.60 10.38 6.11
C GLY A 111 8.55 11.44 5.57
N ASN A 112 9.83 11.08 5.38
CA ASN A 112 10.88 11.94 4.88
C ASN A 112 11.04 13.26 5.65
N THR A 113 10.84 13.24 6.94
CA THR A 113 11.05 14.44 7.78
C THR A 113 12.54 14.71 7.93
N PRO A 114 13.00 15.95 7.70
CA PRO A 114 14.42 16.30 7.77
C PRO A 114 14.94 16.34 9.21
N MET A 115 14.06 16.37 10.18
CA MET A 115 14.36 16.35 11.62
C MET A 115 13.59 15.22 12.29
N ALA A 116 14.12 14.74 13.42
CA ALA A 116 13.39 13.84 14.28
C ALA A 116 12.10 14.53 14.76
N GLY A 117 10.98 13.89 14.52
CA GLY A 117 9.65 14.39 14.88
C GLY A 117 8.62 13.34 14.55
N GLY A 118 7.41 13.53 15.02
CA GLY A 118 6.30 12.64 14.80
C GLY A 118 5.00 13.42 14.79
N VAL A 119 3.92 12.72 14.62
CA VAL A 119 2.56 13.23 14.66
C VAL A 119 1.79 12.57 15.81
N ASP A 120 1.26 13.39 16.69
CA ASP A 120 0.34 12.94 17.74
C ASP A 120 -1.09 13.23 17.34
N TYR A 121 -1.99 12.30 17.57
CA TYR A 121 -3.39 12.51 17.25
C TYR A 121 -4.32 11.73 18.17
N GLN A 122 -5.53 12.21 18.28
CA GLN A 122 -6.62 11.57 19.00
C GLN A 122 -7.92 11.74 18.23
N VAL A 123 -8.85 10.82 18.43
CA VAL A 123 -10.16 10.86 17.78
C VAL A 123 -11.27 10.90 18.82
N HIS A 124 -12.38 11.52 18.42
CA HIS A 124 -13.64 11.45 19.15
C HIS A 124 -14.52 10.38 18.53
N LEU A 125 -14.92 9.42 19.34
CA LEU A 125 -15.82 8.35 18.90
C LEU A 125 -17.23 8.53 19.44
N GLN A 126 -18.17 8.10 18.64
CA GLN A 126 -19.57 8.00 19.03
C GLN A 126 -19.70 7.24 20.35
N ASN A 127 -20.43 7.83 21.33
CA ASN A 127 -20.71 7.29 22.65
C ASN A 127 -19.53 7.17 23.63
N TYR A 128 -18.27 7.35 23.16
CA TYR A 128 -17.06 7.25 24.00
C TYR A 128 -16.42 8.60 24.28
N GLY A 129 -16.56 9.56 23.37
CA GLY A 129 -15.86 10.84 23.46
C GLY A 129 -14.42 10.76 22.97
N TRP A 130 -13.56 11.65 23.47
CA TRP A 130 -12.17 11.70 23.10
C TRP A 130 -11.38 10.51 23.63
N MET A 131 -10.74 9.77 22.71
CA MET A 131 -9.85 8.67 23.02
C MET A 131 -8.48 9.20 23.46
N SER A 132 -7.65 8.31 23.99
CA SER A 132 -6.26 8.64 24.31
C SER A 132 -5.49 9.03 23.06
N THR A 133 -4.53 9.95 23.22
CA THR A 133 -3.61 10.34 22.15
C THR A 133 -2.73 9.15 21.78
N VAL A 134 -2.54 8.97 20.48
CA VAL A 134 -1.60 8.01 19.88
C VAL A 134 -0.63 8.74 18.96
N SER A 135 0.46 8.09 18.59
CA SER A 135 1.54 8.69 17.77
C SER A 135 1.88 7.78 16.59
N ASP A 136 2.37 8.37 15.54
CA ASP A 136 3.10 7.73 14.42
C ASP A 136 2.57 6.37 13.96
N GLY A 137 1.52 6.37 13.20
CA GLY A 137 0.95 5.16 12.57
C GLY A 137 0.22 4.23 13.51
N ARG A 138 0.04 4.59 14.79
CA ARG A 138 -0.81 3.83 15.71
C ARG A 138 -2.27 4.08 15.40
N SER A 139 -3.10 3.06 15.51
CA SER A 139 -4.53 3.17 15.28
C SER A 139 -5.21 4.03 16.37
N ALA A 140 -5.95 5.05 15.92
CA ALA A 140 -6.88 5.82 16.74
C ALA A 140 -8.30 5.50 16.31
N GLY A 141 -9.13 5.07 17.24
CA GLY A 141 -10.49 4.61 16.99
C GLY A 141 -10.71 3.16 17.37
N THR A 142 -11.77 2.56 16.83
CA THR A 142 -12.13 1.15 17.04
C THR A 142 -12.35 0.46 15.70
N THR A 143 -12.22 -0.86 15.69
CA THR A 143 -12.49 -1.67 14.50
C THR A 143 -13.52 -2.75 14.88
N GLY A 144 -14.59 -2.86 14.09
CA GLY A 144 -15.61 -3.89 14.30
C GLY A 144 -16.60 -3.63 15.44
N GLU A 145 -16.51 -2.51 16.15
CA GLU A 145 -17.45 -2.14 17.21
C GLU A 145 -18.64 -1.33 16.70
N GLY A 146 -18.64 -0.98 15.45
CA GLY A 146 -19.74 -0.24 14.85
C GLY A 146 -19.84 1.22 15.30
N LEU A 147 -18.75 1.81 15.81
CA LEU A 147 -18.70 3.17 16.30
C LEU A 147 -18.09 4.09 15.25
N ARG A 148 -18.74 5.21 14.99
CA ARG A 148 -18.18 6.18 14.03
C ARG A 148 -17.20 7.14 14.69
N LEU A 149 -16.19 7.46 13.93
CA LEU A 149 -15.29 8.57 14.23
C LEU A 149 -16.02 9.88 13.92
N GLU A 150 -16.08 10.80 14.87
CA GLU A 150 -16.82 12.06 14.77
C GLU A 150 -15.91 13.28 14.63
N ALA A 151 -14.73 13.22 15.23
CA ALA A 151 -13.73 14.27 15.12
C ALA A 151 -12.31 13.74 15.30
N ILE A 152 -11.35 14.46 14.77
CA ILE A 152 -9.93 14.19 14.92
C ILE A 152 -9.20 15.45 15.35
N LYS A 153 -8.23 15.31 16.24
CA LYS A 153 -7.29 16.36 16.64
C LYS A 153 -5.88 15.87 16.35
N ILE A 154 -5.10 16.67 15.64
CA ILE A 154 -3.73 16.39 15.22
C ILE A 154 -2.82 17.47 15.79
N ASN A 155 -1.66 17.06 16.35
CA ASN A 155 -0.65 17.97 16.92
C ASN A 155 0.72 17.71 16.30
#